data_760289702dde4871a3b5ff77eaab76b9
#
_entry.id   760289702dde4871a3b5ff77eaab76b9
#
_cell.length_a   1.000
_cell.length_b   1.000
_cell.length_c   1.000
_cell.angle_alpha   90.00
_cell.angle_beta   90.00
_cell.angle_gamma   90.00
#
_symmetry.space_group_name_H-M   'P 1'
#
loop_
_entity.id
_entity.type
_entity.pdbx_description
1 polymer ?
#
loop_
_entity_poly.entity_id
_entity_poly.type
_entity_poly.pdbx_seq_one_letter_code
_entity_poly.pdbx_strand_id
1 'polypeptide(L)'
;MHCVECATKCPKGLMPNMDISRLRQLSIKMGYTDNPGARHALAFLQDVEATGRLNETKLSVRSMGLLGAMTKFPFALRLVRRGKLNPLHCSGKVKGHEQIAAILKAVRESEH
;
A
#
# COMPACT_ATOMS: atom_id res chain seq x y z
N MET A 1 -0.58 -0.70 8.22
CA MET A 1 -1.59 0.04 8.99
C MET A 1 -1.06 0.36 10.37
N HIS A 2 -1.17 1.61 10.82
CA HIS A 2 -0.77 2.07 12.14
C HIS A 2 -2.04 2.41 12.92
N CYS A 3 -2.60 1.45 13.67
CA CYS A 3 -3.82 1.73 14.44
C CYS A 3 -3.55 2.48 15.76
N VAL A 4 -2.29 2.64 16.15
CA VAL A 4 -1.83 3.37 17.34
C VAL A 4 -2.43 2.90 18.68
N GLU A 5 -3.31 1.90 18.68
CA GLU A 5 -4.03 1.43 19.87
C GLU A 5 -3.08 0.89 20.96
N CYS A 6 -1.97 0.25 20.54
CA CYS A 6 -0.96 -0.23 21.48
C CYS A 6 -0.24 0.91 22.24
N ALA A 7 -0.15 2.10 21.66
CA ALA A 7 0.42 3.27 22.33
C ALA A 7 -0.59 3.91 23.30
N THR A 8 -1.87 4.00 22.90
CA THR A 8 -2.91 4.60 23.75
C THR A 8 -3.27 3.74 24.95
N LYS A 9 -3.16 2.41 24.83
CA LYS A 9 -3.47 1.46 25.91
C LYS A 9 -2.25 1.06 26.75
N CYS A 10 -1.06 1.57 26.45
CA CYS A 10 0.13 1.19 27.19
C CYS A 10 0.19 1.84 28.57
N PRO A 11 0.13 1.08 29.68
CA PRO A 11 0.15 1.64 31.02
C PRO A 11 1.52 2.24 31.40
N LYS A 12 2.57 1.88 30.67
CA LYS A 12 3.94 2.36 30.89
C LYS A 12 4.30 3.58 30.03
N GLY A 13 3.36 4.13 29.23
CA GLY A 13 3.61 5.27 28.35
C GLY A 13 4.59 5.00 27.20
N LEU A 14 4.83 3.72 26.87
CA LEU A 14 5.68 3.34 25.74
C LEU A 14 4.96 3.56 24.42
N MET A 15 5.73 3.74 23.35
CA MET A 15 5.19 3.85 21.99
C MET A 15 5.59 2.64 21.11
N PRO A 16 5.07 1.43 21.39
CA PRO A 16 5.47 0.22 20.68
C PRO A 16 5.14 0.28 19.17
N ASN A 17 4.18 1.10 18.77
CA ASN A 17 3.87 1.35 17.36
C ASN A 17 5.05 1.94 16.58
N MET A 18 5.87 2.79 17.21
CA MET A 18 7.05 3.38 16.57
C MET A 18 8.15 2.34 16.38
N ASP A 19 8.39 1.50 17.39
CA ASP A 19 9.39 0.44 17.31
C ASP A 19 9.02 -0.62 16.27
N ILE A 20 7.74 -1.02 16.21
CA ILE A 20 7.22 -1.91 15.18
C ILE A 20 7.38 -1.30 13.78
N SER A 21 7.20 0.02 13.65
CA SER A 21 7.41 0.71 12.36
C SER A 21 8.86 0.65 11.91
N ARG A 22 9.79 0.92 12.83
CA ARG A 22 11.23 0.83 12.57
C ARG A 22 11.64 -0.58 12.18
N LEU A 23 11.14 -1.60 12.90
CA LEU A 23 11.39 -3.00 12.58
C LEU A 23 10.86 -3.40 11.20
N ARG A 24 9.70 -2.90 10.81
CA ARG A 24 9.16 -3.14 9.46
C ARG A 24 10.03 -2.50 8.37
N GLN A 25 10.49 -1.28 8.58
CA GLN A 25 11.40 -0.61 7.64
C GLN A 25 12.71 -1.38 7.53
N LEU A 26 13.28 -1.81 8.66
CA LEU A 26 14.50 -2.61 8.69
C LEU A 26 14.30 -3.95 7.96
N SER A 27 13.20 -4.63 8.19
CA SER A 27 12.85 -5.89 7.50
C SER A 27 12.80 -5.72 5.98
N ILE A 28 12.21 -4.62 5.49
CA ILE A 28 12.18 -4.32 4.06
C ILE A 28 13.58 -4.00 3.51
N LYS A 29 14.39 -3.23 4.26
CA LYS A 29 15.79 -2.93 3.88
C LYS A 29 16.65 -4.19 3.82
N MET A 30 16.41 -5.18 4.68
CA MET A 30 17.08 -6.47 4.68
C MET A 30 16.56 -7.44 3.61
N GLY A 31 15.58 -7.04 2.80
CA GLY A 31 15.04 -7.84 1.70
C GLY A 31 13.95 -8.85 2.08
N TYR A 32 13.46 -8.85 3.33
CA TYR A 32 12.37 -9.72 3.75
C TYR A 32 11.02 -9.20 3.24
N THR A 33 10.78 -9.32 1.94
CA THR A 33 9.58 -8.81 1.26
C THR A 33 8.57 -9.88 0.86
N ASP A 34 8.84 -11.15 1.15
CA ASP A 34 8.04 -12.29 0.69
C ASP A 34 6.69 -12.47 1.39
N ASN A 35 6.38 -11.65 2.38
CA ASN A 35 5.08 -11.71 3.01
C ASN A 35 4.03 -10.84 2.30
N PRO A 36 2.73 -11.23 2.30
CA PRO A 36 1.67 -10.49 1.63
C PRO A 36 1.54 -9.04 2.07
N GLY A 37 1.83 -8.75 3.35
CA GLY A 37 1.77 -7.40 3.90
C GLY A 37 2.85 -6.47 3.34
N ALA A 38 4.10 -6.95 3.21
CA ALA A 38 5.17 -6.17 2.62
C ALA A 38 4.94 -5.94 1.12
N ARG A 39 4.51 -6.99 0.38
CA ARG A 39 4.14 -6.86 -1.04
C ARG A 39 3.02 -5.85 -1.25
N HIS A 40 2.01 -5.85 -0.39
CA HIS A 40 0.91 -4.89 -0.46
C HIS A 40 1.40 -3.45 -0.19
N ALA A 41 2.25 -3.23 0.82
CA ALA A 41 2.80 -1.93 1.13
C ALA A 41 3.69 -1.39 -0.01
N LEU A 42 4.54 -2.22 -0.60
CA LEU A 42 5.38 -1.84 -1.73
C LEU A 42 4.56 -1.53 -2.98
N ALA A 43 3.55 -2.35 -3.29
CA ALA A 43 2.64 -2.10 -4.40
C ALA A 43 1.85 -0.79 -4.23
N PHE A 44 1.43 -0.47 -2.99
CA PHE A 44 0.79 0.78 -2.65
C PHE A 44 1.68 1.99 -2.93
N LEU A 45 2.93 1.97 -2.44
CA LEU A 45 3.89 3.05 -2.68
C LEU A 45 4.16 3.26 -4.17
N GLN A 46 4.34 2.17 -4.93
CA GLN A 46 4.58 2.23 -6.37
C GLN A 46 3.38 2.80 -7.14
N ASP A 47 2.15 2.50 -6.73
CA ASP A 47 0.96 3.06 -7.37
C ASP A 47 0.82 4.56 -7.09
N VAL A 48 1.07 4.99 -5.85
CA VAL A 48 1.04 6.42 -5.47
C VAL A 48 2.15 7.19 -6.18
N GLU A 49 3.35 6.63 -6.30
CA GLU A 49 4.47 7.24 -7.03
C GLU A 49 4.15 7.41 -8.52
N ALA A 50 3.51 6.41 -9.14
CA ALA A 50 3.25 6.41 -10.59
C ALA A 50 2.08 7.31 -11.00
N THR A 51 1.05 7.42 -10.18
CA THR A 51 -0.22 8.08 -10.57
C THR A 51 -0.66 9.18 -9.62
N GLY A 52 -0.03 9.32 -8.45
CA GLY A 52 -0.45 10.20 -7.37
C GLY A 52 -1.75 9.77 -6.69
N ARG A 53 -2.31 8.64 -7.09
CA ARG A 53 -3.59 8.10 -6.61
C ARG A 53 -3.52 6.59 -6.49
N LEU A 54 -4.19 6.06 -5.50
CA LEU A 54 -4.33 4.62 -5.34
C LEU A 54 -5.36 4.05 -6.32
N ASN A 55 -4.97 3.04 -7.07
CA ASN A 55 -5.89 2.23 -7.86
C ASN A 55 -6.14 0.91 -7.14
N GLU A 56 -7.27 0.81 -6.45
CA GLU A 56 -7.62 -0.35 -5.61
C GLU A 56 -7.65 -1.65 -6.41
N THR A 57 -8.10 -1.62 -7.64
CA THR A 57 -8.17 -2.80 -8.51
C THR A 57 -6.78 -3.30 -8.85
N LYS A 58 -5.89 -2.39 -9.27
CA LYS A 58 -4.50 -2.71 -9.63
C LYS A 58 -3.71 -3.17 -8.41
N LEU A 59 -3.89 -2.49 -7.27
CA LEU A 59 -3.28 -2.86 -6.00
C LEU A 59 -3.69 -4.26 -5.56
N SER A 60 -4.98 -4.59 -5.64
CA SER A 60 -5.51 -5.90 -5.25
C SER A 60 -4.93 -7.02 -6.11
N VAL A 61 -4.89 -6.85 -7.43
CA VAL A 61 -4.30 -7.83 -8.35
C VAL A 61 -2.80 -8.01 -8.08
N ARG A 62 -2.07 -6.91 -7.87
CA ARG A 62 -0.62 -6.94 -7.67
C ARG A 62 -0.22 -7.51 -6.31
N SER A 63 -1.00 -7.26 -5.26
CA SER A 63 -0.72 -7.76 -3.91
C SER A 63 -1.09 -9.23 -3.71
N MET A 64 -2.17 -9.70 -4.35
CA MET A 64 -2.65 -11.07 -4.22
C MET A 64 -2.03 -12.04 -5.23
N GLY A 65 -1.39 -11.51 -6.29
CA GLY A 65 -0.92 -12.30 -7.41
C GLY A 65 -2.06 -12.81 -8.30
N LEU A 66 -1.70 -13.40 -9.44
CA LEU A 66 -2.68 -13.84 -10.46
C LEU A 66 -3.62 -14.94 -9.95
N LEU A 67 -3.10 -15.88 -9.16
CA LEU A 67 -3.89 -16.96 -8.55
C LEU A 67 -4.91 -16.45 -7.52
N GLY A 68 -4.50 -15.51 -6.67
CA GLY A 68 -5.39 -14.88 -5.71
C GLY A 68 -6.48 -14.00 -6.37
N ALA A 69 -6.16 -13.37 -7.49
CA ALA A 69 -7.12 -12.62 -8.28
C ALA A 69 -8.18 -13.53 -8.91
N MET A 70 -7.80 -14.73 -9.39
CA MET A 70 -8.75 -15.70 -9.96
C MET A 70 -9.75 -16.21 -8.93
N THR A 71 -9.32 -16.50 -7.70
CA THR A 71 -10.24 -16.95 -6.63
C THR A 71 -11.25 -15.87 -6.23
N LYS A 72 -10.91 -14.60 -6.38
CA LYS A 72 -11.80 -13.46 -6.08
C LYS A 72 -12.56 -12.92 -7.29
N PHE A 73 -12.35 -13.49 -8.46
CA PHE A 73 -13.01 -13.08 -9.70
C PHE A 73 -14.56 -13.04 -9.62
N PRO A 74 -15.26 -14.06 -9.06
CA PRO A 74 -16.72 -14.02 -8.96
C PRO A 74 -17.21 -12.90 -8.04
N PHE A 75 -16.45 -12.56 -7.00
CA PHE A 75 -16.75 -11.44 -6.13
C PHE A 75 -16.52 -10.09 -6.84
N ALA A 76 -15.42 -9.94 -7.57
CA ALA A 76 -15.12 -8.74 -8.38
C ALA A 76 -16.19 -8.51 -9.45
N LEU A 77 -16.63 -9.55 -10.15
CA LEU A 77 -17.71 -9.49 -11.13
C LEU A 77 -19.03 -8.99 -10.51
N ARG A 78 -19.35 -9.45 -9.29
CA ARG A 78 -20.53 -9.01 -8.55
C ARG A 78 -20.45 -7.51 -8.18
N LEU A 79 -19.27 -7.01 -7.84
CA LEU A 79 -19.04 -5.58 -7.55
C LEU A 79 -19.14 -4.72 -8.80
N VAL A 80 -18.62 -5.17 -9.94
CA VAL A 80 -18.75 -4.50 -11.24
C VAL A 80 -20.23 -4.42 -11.66
N ARG A 81 -20.97 -5.53 -11.55
CA ARG A 81 -22.41 -5.55 -11.88
C ARG A 81 -23.24 -4.62 -10.99
N ARG A 82 -22.80 -4.36 -9.76
CA ARG A 82 -23.44 -3.41 -8.83
C ARG A 82 -22.98 -1.96 -9.00
N GLY A 83 -22.16 -1.67 -10.02
CA GLY A 83 -21.64 -0.32 -10.30
C GLY A 83 -20.68 0.24 -9.23
N LYS A 84 -20.25 -0.60 -8.28
CA LYS A 84 -19.34 -0.18 -7.19
C LYS A 84 -17.86 -0.23 -7.58
N LEU A 85 -17.53 -0.95 -8.64
CA LEU A 85 -16.18 -1.04 -9.20
C LEU A 85 -16.27 -0.62 -10.67
N ASN A 86 -15.68 0.52 -10.99
CA ASN A 86 -15.57 1.00 -12.36
C ASN A 86 -14.10 0.84 -12.80
N PRO A 87 -13.73 -0.26 -13.47
CA PRO A 87 -12.35 -0.52 -13.84
C PRO A 87 -11.79 0.51 -14.82
N LEU A 88 -12.64 1.19 -15.57
CA LEU A 88 -12.26 2.24 -16.51
C LEU A 88 -12.01 3.62 -15.87
N HIS A 89 -12.58 3.90 -14.70
CA HIS A 89 -12.50 5.24 -14.09
C HIS A 89 -11.25 5.45 -13.23
N CYS A 90 -10.47 4.42 -12.97
CA CYS A 90 -9.31 4.47 -12.07
C CYS A 90 -7.98 4.80 -12.76
N SER A 91 -7.98 5.18 -14.04
CA SER A 91 -6.75 5.30 -14.84
C SER A 91 -6.17 6.71 -14.97
N GLY A 92 -6.76 7.71 -14.34
CA GLY A 92 -6.29 9.10 -14.44
C GLY A 92 -5.15 9.43 -13.49
N LYS A 93 -4.05 10.00 -14.01
CA LYS A 93 -3.03 10.65 -13.21
C LYS A 93 -3.62 11.89 -12.54
N VAL A 94 -3.32 12.10 -11.27
CA VAL A 94 -3.75 13.30 -10.55
C VAL A 94 -2.90 14.49 -10.98
N LYS A 95 -3.49 15.68 -11.05
CA LYS A 95 -2.73 16.92 -11.26
C LYS A 95 -1.74 17.08 -10.11
N GLY A 96 -0.45 17.23 -10.45
CA GLY A 96 0.61 17.34 -9.43
C GLY A 96 1.24 15.99 -9.00
N HIS A 97 0.95 14.88 -9.68
CA HIS A 97 1.60 13.58 -9.39
C HIS A 97 3.13 13.65 -9.48
N GLU A 98 3.68 14.51 -10.32
CA GLU A 98 5.12 14.74 -10.44
C GLU A 98 5.74 15.30 -9.15
N GLN A 99 5.01 16.16 -8.43
CA GLN A 99 5.45 16.68 -7.14
C GLN A 99 5.48 15.58 -6.07
N ILE A 100 4.48 14.70 -6.08
CA ILE A 100 4.42 13.54 -5.17
C ILE A 100 5.59 12.60 -5.45
N ALA A 101 5.85 12.30 -6.72
CA ALA A 101 6.97 11.46 -7.14
C ALA A 101 8.32 12.08 -6.74
N ALA A 102 8.49 13.40 -6.90
CA ALA A 102 9.70 14.11 -6.49
C ALA A 102 9.91 14.05 -4.97
N ILE A 103 8.87 14.25 -4.17
CA ILE A 103 8.94 14.13 -2.70
C ILE A 103 9.34 12.71 -2.29
N LEU A 104 8.70 11.69 -2.85
CA LEU A 104 9.01 10.28 -2.54
C LEU A 104 10.44 9.92 -2.92
N LYS A 105 10.93 10.45 -4.05
CA LYS A 105 12.32 10.26 -4.48
C LYS A 105 13.30 10.92 -3.52
N ALA A 106 13.07 12.18 -3.13
CA ALA A 106 13.90 12.91 -2.18
C ALA A 106 13.96 12.21 -0.81
N VAL A 107 12.84 11.69 -0.32
CA VAL A 107 12.81 10.91 0.94
C VAL A 107 13.64 9.63 0.80
N ARG A 108 13.53 8.93 -0.31
CA ARG A 108 14.32 7.71 -0.56
C ARG A 108 15.83 7.98 -0.61
N GLU A 109 16.23 9.11 -1.21
CA GLU A 109 17.63 9.54 -1.26
C GLU A 109 18.15 9.97 0.12
N SER A 110 17.31 10.54 0.98
CA SER A 110 17.69 10.94 2.34
C SER A 110 17.82 9.76 3.32
N GLU A 111 17.28 8.58 2.97
CA GLU A 111 17.36 7.37 3.81
C GLU A 111 18.59 6.49 3.49
N HIS A 112 19.39 6.86 2.50
CA HIS A 112 20.68 6.23 2.15
C HIS A 112 21.82 7.03 2.73
#